data_9885142a8b1d07e18c56fc2e344e7b2d
#
_entry.id   9885142a8b1d07e18c56fc2e344e7b2d
#
_cell.length_a   1.000
_cell.length_b   1.000
_cell.length_c   1.000
_cell.angle_alpha   90.00
_cell.angle_beta   90.00
_cell.angle_gamma   90.00
#
_symmetry.space_group_name_H-M   'P 1'
#
loop_
_entity.id
_entity.type
_entity.pdbx_description
1 polymer ?
#
loop_
_entity_poly.entity_id
_entity_poly.type
_entity_poly.pdbx_seq_one_letter_code
_entity_poly.pdbx_strand_id
1 'polypeptide(L)'
;MPALSWKVLLAFGVASLALDAVSNPQTVLPLALAPWTPPTGLSLAFLLLFGLHYAPWLIAITILVGLPWYGLPTDWLAALWAAVLLMLGLAGLAAWLRVGLKINPRLESLRDLSWFLIAAVLAAWLDAGVHVFSRSPEAAPDAWAWLADLVNYWIGALIRVL
;
A
#
# COMPACT_ATOMS: atom_id res chain seq x y z
N MET A 1 7.08 -6.28 25.08
CA MET A 1 6.57 -5.67 23.82
C MET A 1 6.81 -4.17 23.94
N PRO A 2 7.44 -3.50 22.99
CA PRO A 2 7.55 -2.04 23.06
C PRO A 2 6.14 -1.45 23.09
N ALA A 3 5.92 -0.50 24.00
CA ALA A 3 4.62 0.14 24.14
C ALA A 3 4.25 0.83 22.81
N LEU A 4 3.02 0.64 22.38
CA LEU A 4 2.46 1.27 21.19
C LEU A 4 2.57 2.80 21.35
N SER A 5 3.39 3.45 20.54
CA SER A 5 3.57 4.90 20.62
C SER A 5 2.52 5.58 19.74
N TRP A 6 1.53 6.21 20.35
CA TRP A 6 0.50 6.98 19.65
C TRP A 6 1.09 8.13 18.81
N LYS A 7 2.23 8.68 19.22
CA LYS A 7 2.95 9.74 18.48
C LYS A 7 3.46 9.22 17.14
N VAL A 8 3.94 7.97 17.11
CA VAL A 8 4.43 7.32 15.89
C VAL A 8 3.27 7.02 14.93
N LEU A 9 2.12 6.56 15.45
CA LEU A 9 0.91 6.35 14.64
C LEU A 9 0.37 7.66 14.07
N LEU A 10 0.35 8.71 14.87
CA LEU A 10 -0.10 10.03 14.44
C LEU A 10 0.83 10.60 13.36
N ALA A 11 2.15 10.49 13.55
CA ALA A 11 3.12 10.90 12.54
C ALA A 11 2.95 10.14 11.22
N PHE A 12 2.71 8.82 11.29
CA PHE A 12 2.41 8.01 10.12
C PHE A 12 1.12 8.47 9.43
N GLY A 13 0.03 8.68 10.19
CA GLY A 13 -1.25 9.15 9.64
C GLY A 13 -1.13 10.50 8.94
N VAL A 14 -0.43 11.46 9.57
CA VAL A 14 -0.17 12.78 8.97
C VAL A 14 0.71 12.66 7.72
N ALA A 15 1.76 11.85 7.74
CA ALA A 15 2.60 11.62 6.59
C ALA A 15 1.83 10.96 5.43
N SER A 16 0.99 9.96 5.73
CA SER A 16 0.15 9.30 4.73
C SER A 16 -0.85 10.28 4.12
N LEU A 17 -1.51 11.09 4.93
CA LEU A 17 -2.47 12.08 4.47
C LEU A 17 -1.80 13.17 3.62
N ALA A 18 -0.63 13.63 4.02
CA ALA A 18 0.15 14.62 3.25
C ALA A 18 0.61 14.05 1.90
N LEU A 19 1.08 12.80 1.90
CA LEU A 19 1.48 12.11 0.67
C LEU A 19 0.29 11.87 -0.26
N ASP A 20 -0.86 11.45 0.28
CA ASP A 20 -2.10 11.30 -0.50
C ASP A 20 -2.55 12.65 -1.07
N ALA A 21 -2.49 13.72 -0.29
CA ALA A 21 -2.85 15.06 -0.76
C ALA A 21 -1.99 15.54 -1.93
N VAL A 22 -0.69 15.28 -1.88
CA VAL A 22 0.24 15.63 -2.96
C VAL A 22 0.07 14.72 -4.18
N SER A 23 -0.33 13.48 -3.96
CA SER A 23 -0.38 12.44 -5.00
C SER A 23 -1.71 12.38 -5.75
N ASN A 24 -2.74 13.07 -5.25
CA ASN A 24 -4.07 13.07 -5.81
C ASN A 24 -4.35 14.36 -6.62
N PRO A 25 -3.71 14.54 -7.79
CA PRO A 25 -4.08 15.61 -8.72
C PRO A 25 -5.37 15.19 -9.41
N GLN A 26 -6.50 15.56 -8.85
CA GLN A 26 -7.85 15.17 -9.26
C GLN A 26 -8.26 15.57 -10.70
N THR A 27 -7.37 16.11 -11.54
CA THR A 27 -7.89 16.78 -12.73
C THR A 27 -7.02 16.72 -13.99
N VAL A 28 -5.92 15.96 -14.06
CA VAL A 28 -4.97 16.19 -15.16
C VAL A 28 -4.96 15.14 -16.27
N LEU A 29 -5.55 13.97 -16.10
CA LEU A 29 -5.54 12.98 -17.18
C LEU A 29 -6.90 12.27 -17.35
N PRO A 30 -7.42 12.14 -18.61
CA PRO A 30 -8.66 11.43 -18.90
C PRO A 30 -8.62 9.91 -18.63
N LEU A 31 -7.50 9.37 -18.20
CA LEU A 31 -7.29 7.93 -17.97
C LEU A 31 -7.59 7.47 -16.55
N ALA A 32 -8.11 8.32 -15.66
CA ALA A 32 -8.47 7.96 -14.27
C ALA A 32 -7.41 7.14 -13.50
N LEU A 33 -6.16 7.18 -13.95
CA LEU A 33 -5.03 6.58 -13.27
C LEU A 33 -4.61 7.56 -12.19
N ALA A 34 -4.93 7.26 -10.94
CA ALA A 34 -4.28 7.93 -9.81
C ALA A 34 -2.79 7.54 -9.88
N PRO A 35 -1.90 8.42 -10.33
CA PRO A 35 -0.54 8.00 -10.68
C PRO A 35 0.34 7.72 -9.47
N TRP A 36 -0.16 7.90 -8.25
CA TRP A 36 0.70 7.76 -7.07
C TRP A 36 -0.08 7.42 -5.79
N THR A 37 0.12 6.23 -5.19
CA THR A 37 -0.31 5.90 -3.83
C THR A 37 0.91 5.64 -2.94
N PRO A 38 1.61 6.68 -2.44
CA PRO A 38 2.76 6.54 -1.55
C PRO A 38 2.49 5.78 -0.25
N PRO A 39 1.23 5.67 0.25
CA PRO A 39 0.94 4.97 1.50
C PRO A 39 1.38 3.51 1.53
N THR A 40 1.39 2.80 0.39
CA THR A 40 1.78 1.38 0.36
C THR A 40 3.27 1.20 0.67
N GLY A 41 4.15 1.96 0.01
CA GLY A 41 5.59 1.94 0.30
C GLY A 41 5.91 2.44 1.71
N LEU A 42 5.24 3.50 2.15
CA LEU A 42 5.37 4.04 3.50
C LEU A 42 4.92 3.00 4.56
N SER A 43 3.83 2.27 4.31
CA SER A 43 3.34 1.21 5.19
C SER A 43 4.33 0.05 5.30
N LEU A 44 4.92 -0.39 4.18
CA LEU A 44 5.96 -1.42 4.19
C LEU A 44 7.19 -0.96 4.99
N ALA A 45 7.70 0.24 4.72
CA ALA A 45 8.83 0.82 5.45
C ALA A 45 8.51 0.97 6.94
N PHE A 46 7.30 1.40 7.29
CA PHE A 46 6.85 1.54 8.66
C PHE A 46 6.83 0.20 9.40
N LEU A 47 6.28 -0.86 8.78
CA LEU A 47 6.27 -2.21 9.35
C LEU A 47 7.68 -2.77 9.52
N LEU A 48 8.60 -2.45 8.61
CA LEU A 48 10.00 -2.82 8.72
C LEU A 48 10.69 -2.12 9.89
N LEU A 49 10.48 -0.83 10.07
CA LEU A 49 11.16 -0.04 11.10
C LEU A 49 10.57 -0.29 12.50
N PHE A 50 9.26 -0.22 12.63
CA PHE A 50 8.58 -0.22 13.92
C PHE A 50 8.04 -1.58 14.34
N GLY A 51 7.81 -2.48 13.40
CA GLY A 51 7.42 -3.87 13.66
C GLY A 51 5.99 -4.20 13.29
N LEU A 52 5.73 -5.51 13.16
CA LEU A 52 4.47 -6.06 12.66
C LEU A 52 3.26 -5.82 13.57
N HIS A 53 3.48 -5.54 14.85
CA HIS A 53 2.39 -5.27 15.81
C HIS A 53 1.60 -3.99 15.50
N TYR A 54 2.12 -3.14 14.63
CA TYR A 54 1.41 -1.96 14.14
C TYR A 54 0.44 -2.26 12.98
N ALA A 55 0.52 -3.42 12.34
CA ALA A 55 -0.31 -3.74 11.16
C ALA A 55 -1.83 -3.50 11.37
N PRO A 56 -2.46 -3.91 12.48
CA PRO A 56 -3.88 -3.64 12.69
C PRO A 56 -4.23 -2.15 12.73
N TRP A 57 -3.33 -1.34 13.27
CA TRP A 57 -3.52 0.11 13.35
C TRP A 57 -3.36 0.80 12.00
N LEU A 58 -2.47 0.27 11.14
CA LEU A 58 -2.30 0.76 9.79
C LEU A 58 -3.56 0.55 8.94
N ILE A 59 -4.31 -0.55 9.14
CA ILE A 59 -5.60 -0.78 8.48
C ILE A 59 -6.56 0.39 8.81
N ALA A 60 -6.73 0.69 10.08
CA ALA A 60 -7.61 1.77 10.52
C ALA A 60 -7.17 3.13 9.95
N ILE A 61 -5.86 3.43 9.99
CA ILE A 61 -5.31 4.68 9.47
C ILE A 61 -5.51 4.77 7.96
N THR A 62 -5.25 3.70 7.21
CA THR A 62 -5.42 3.70 5.75
C THR A 62 -6.87 3.99 5.35
N ILE A 63 -7.84 3.39 6.04
CA ILE A 63 -9.26 3.66 5.82
C ILE A 63 -9.58 5.13 6.14
N LEU A 64 -9.12 5.64 7.30
CA LEU A 64 -9.38 7.01 7.72
C LEU A 64 -8.78 8.05 6.78
N VAL A 65 -7.56 7.80 6.28
CA VAL A 65 -6.85 8.68 5.33
C VAL A 65 -7.53 8.71 3.97
N GLY A 66 -8.14 7.60 3.55
CA GLY A 66 -8.87 7.52 2.27
C GLY A 66 -10.22 8.27 2.27
N LEU A 67 -10.86 8.44 3.43
CA LEU A 67 -12.20 9.05 3.53
C LEU A 67 -12.31 10.45 2.90
N PRO A 68 -11.37 11.38 3.09
CA PRO A 68 -11.46 12.72 2.49
C PRO A 68 -11.49 12.72 0.97
N TRP A 69 -10.85 11.72 0.34
CA TRP A 69 -10.65 11.66 -1.10
C TRP A 69 -11.70 10.81 -1.83
N TYR A 70 -12.07 9.68 -1.22
CA TYR A 70 -12.95 8.68 -1.84
C TYR A 70 -14.36 8.70 -1.24
N GLY A 71 -14.59 9.48 -0.19
CA GLY A 71 -15.85 9.49 0.54
C GLY A 71 -16.09 8.21 1.31
N LEU A 72 -17.33 8.06 1.78
CA LEU A 72 -17.75 6.85 2.46
C LEU A 72 -17.89 5.71 1.44
N PRO A 73 -17.27 4.54 1.67
CA PRO A 73 -17.43 3.40 0.78
C PRO A 73 -18.90 2.99 0.67
N THR A 74 -19.37 2.74 -0.53
CA THR A 74 -20.72 2.18 -0.75
C THR A 74 -20.81 0.74 -0.25
N ASP A 75 -19.70 0.01 -0.30
CA ASP A 75 -19.54 -1.33 0.24
C ASP A 75 -18.39 -1.37 1.26
N TRP A 76 -18.76 -1.20 2.54
CA TRP A 76 -17.83 -1.25 3.66
C TRP A 76 -17.14 -2.61 3.82
N LEU A 77 -17.84 -3.68 3.48
CA LEU A 77 -17.29 -5.02 3.62
C LEU A 77 -16.17 -5.24 2.60
N ALA A 78 -16.40 -4.88 1.34
CA ALA A 78 -15.39 -4.97 0.28
C ALA A 78 -14.17 -4.09 0.59
N ALA A 79 -14.39 -2.84 1.03
CA ALA A 79 -13.32 -1.94 1.42
C ALA A 79 -12.47 -2.47 2.59
N LEU A 80 -13.14 -3.03 3.60
CA LEU A 80 -12.47 -3.65 4.75
C LEU A 80 -11.64 -4.87 4.34
N TRP A 81 -12.22 -5.77 3.53
CA TRP A 81 -11.50 -6.94 3.02
C TRP A 81 -10.28 -6.55 2.19
N ALA A 82 -10.41 -5.57 1.31
CA ALA A 82 -9.30 -5.06 0.52
C ALA A 82 -8.18 -4.51 1.41
N ALA A 83 -8.51 -3.69 2.40
CA ALA A 83 -7.55 -3.15 3.36
C ALA A 83 -6.87 -4.24 4.19
N VAL A 84 -7.63 -5.24 4.64
CA VAL A 84 -7.09 -6.38 5.42
C VAL A 84 -6.14 -7.21 4.55
N LEU A 85 -6.53 -7.57 3.33
CA LEU A 85 -5.70 -8.36 2.42
C LEU A 85 -4.39 -7.63 2.08
N LEU A 86 -4.47 -6.34 1.77
CA LEU A 86 -3.29 -5.52 1.50
C LEU A 86 -2.35 -5.49 2.71
N MET A 87 -2.88 -5.23 3.90
CA MET A 87 -2.05 -5.16 5.11
C MET A 87 -1.48 -6.50 5.51
N LEU A 88 -2.21 -7.61 5.36
CA LEU A 88 -1.66 -8.96 5.58
C LEU A 88 -0.52 -9.28 4.62
N GLY A 89 -0.66 -8.91 3.36
CA GLY A 89 0.40 -9.08 2.37
C GLY A 89 1.64 -8.25 2.69
N LEU A 90 1.47 -6.97 3.03
CA LEU A 90 2.57 -6.09 3.45
C LEU A 90 3.23 -6.56 4.74
N ALA A 91 2.45 -7.03 5.72
CA ALA A 91 2.98 -7.61 6.95
C ALA A 91 3.75 -8.91 6.66
N GLY A 92 3.27 -9.75 5.74
CA GLY A 92 3.96 -10.94 5.26
C GLY A 92 5.30 -10.61 4.59
N LEU A 93 5.33 -9.61 3.70
CA LEU A 93 6.56 -9.13 3.08
C LEU A 93 7.54 -8.57 4.11
N ALA A 94 7.08 -7.75 5.04
CA ALA A 94 7.89 -7.21 6.12
C ALA A 94 8.44 -8.32 7.04
N ALA A 95 7.63 -9.32 7.36
CA ALA A 95 8.06 -10.48 8.13
C ALA A 95 9.12 -11.30 7.37
N TRP A 96 8.90 -11.54 6.09
CA TRP A 96 9.86 -12.23 5.23
C TRP A 96 11.21 -11.50 5.18
N LEU A 97 11.21 -10.18 5.00
CA LEU A 97 12.43 -9.38 5.01
C LEU A 97 13.15 -9.43 6.37
N ARG A 98 12.41 -9.27 7.49
CA ARG A 98 13.02 -9.21 8.83
C ARG A 98 13.45 -10.57 9.36
N VAL A 99 12.59 -11.58 9.24
CA VAL A 99 12.76 -12.90 9.86
C VAL A 99 13.43 -13.86 8.88
N GLY A 100 13.00 -13.89 7.63
CA GLY A 100 13.51 -14.78 6.60
C GLY A 100 14.89 -14.35 6.11
N LEU A 101 15.02 -13.12 5.65
CA LEU A 101 16.26 -12.61 5.07
C LEU A 101 17.15 -11.87 6.07
N LYS A 102 16.64 -11.60 7.29
CA LYS A 102 17.36 -10.90 8.37
C LYS A 102 17.99 -9.59 7.91
N ILE A 103 17.27 -8.82 7.09
CA ILE A 103 17.77 -7.53 6.60
C ILE A 103 17.88 -6.52 7.75
N ASN A 104 18.88 -5.64 7.66
CA ASN A 104 18.97 -4.48 8.54
C ASN A 104 17.92 -3.41 8.07
N PRO A 105 16.95 -3.01 8.91
CA PRO A 105 15.97 -2.00 8.54
C PRO A 105 16.56 -0.63 8.14
N ARG A 106 17.82 -0.36 8.49
CA ARG A 106 18.54 0.85 8.08
C ARG A 106 19.06 0.79 6.64
N LEU A 107 18.97 -0.38 5.99
CA LEU A 107 19.41 -0.60 4.60
C LEU A 107 20.87 -0.16 4.33
N GLU A 108 21.76 -0.42 5.29
CA GLU A 108 23.16 0.00 5.21
C GLU A 108 24.00 -0.82 4.22
N SER A 109 23.48 -2.00 3.79
CA SER A 109 24.13 -2.85 2.81
C SER A 109 23.42 -2.86 1.47
N LEU A 110 24.17 -3.01 0.37
CA LEU A 110 23.59 -3.16 -0.98
C LEU A 110 22.67 -4.39 -1.07
N ARG A 111 23.00 -5.46 -0.34
CA ARG A 111 22.16 -6.65 -0.25
C ARG A 111 20.79 -6.32 0.35
N ASP A 112 20.77 -5.59 1.47
CA ASP A 112 19.52 -5.25 2.16
C ASP A 112 18.67 -4.31 1.29
N LEU A 113 19.33 -3.35 0.64
CA LEU A 113 18.66 -2.45 -0.30
C LEU A 113 18.06 -3.22 -1.49
N SER A 114 18.79 -4.18 -2.07
CA SER A 114 18.29 -4.99 -3.19
C SER A 114 17.07 -5.82 -2.79
N TRP A 115 17.09 -6.45 -1.61
CA TRP A 115 15.95 -7.20 -1.12
C TRP A 115 14.76 -6.30 -0.79
N PHE A 116 15.01 -5.12 -0.27
CA PHE A 116 13.96 -4.13 -0.04
C PHE A 116 13.30 -3.69 -1.36
N LEU A 117 14.08 -3.42 -2.41
CA LEU A 117 13.55 -3.07 -3.73
C LEU A 117 12.71 -4.20 -4.35
N ILE A 118 13.16 -5.46 -4.21
CA ILE A 118 12.38 -6.63 -4.65
C ILE A 118 11.04 -6.68 -3.89
N ALA A 119 11.05 -6.49 -2.58
CA ALA A 119 9.84 -6.48 -1.78
C ALA A 119 8.93 -5.29 -2.13
N ALA A 120 9.48 -4.14 -2.50
CA ALA A 120 8.73 -2.99 -2.97
C ALA A 120 7.99 -3.30 -4.29
N VAL A 121 8.64 -3.98 -5.23
CA VAL A 121 8.01 -4.46 -6.47
C VAL A 121 6.88 -5.44 -6.17
N LEU A 122 7.10 -6.37 -5.25
CA LEU A 122 6.07 -7.34 -4.82
C LEU A 122 4.90 -6.64 -4.09
N ALA A 123 5.17 -5.61 -3.29
CA ALA A 123 4.15 -4.80 -2.65
C ALA A 123 3.29 -4.05 -3.67
N ALA A 124 3.91 -3.51 -4.74
CA ALA A 124 3.19 -2.87 -5.84
C ALA A 124 2.29 -3.87 -6.59
N TRP A 125 2.75 -5.10 -6.82
CA TRP A 125 1.94 -6.18 -7.38
C TRP A 125 0.74 -6.52 -6.51
N LEU A 126 0.96 -6.63 -5.21
CA LEU A 126 -0.08 -6.91 -4.23
C LEU A 126 -1.14 -5.81 -4.22
N ASP A 127 -0.71 -4.55 -4.19
CA ASP A 127 -1.59 -3.38 -4.22
C ASP A 127 -2.45 -3.37 -5.50
N ALA A 128 -1.82 -3.57 -6.65
CA ALA A 128 -2.51 -3.66 -7.94
C ALA A 128 -3.52 -4.80 -7.95
N GLY A 129 -3.14 -5.98 -7.48
CA GLY A 129 -4.03 -7.14 -7.39
C GLY A 129 -5.24 -6.86 -6.52
N VAL A 130 -5.04 -6.39 -5.29
CA VAL A 130 -6.14 -6.06 -4.37
C VAL A 130 -7.06 -5.01 -4.98
N HIS A 131 -6.50 -3.98 -5.62
CA HIS A 131 -7.30 -2.90 -6.21
C HIS A 131 -8.16 -3.40 -7.38
N VAL A 132 -7.59 -4.19 -8.30
CA VAL A 132 -8.31 -4.72 -9.46
C VAL A 132 -9.37 -5.74 -9.03
N PHE A 133 -9.06 -6.60 -8.06
CA PHE A 133 -10.04 -7.56 -7.51
C PHE A 133 -11.18 -6.91 -6.71
N SER A 134 -10.94 -5.73 -6.14
CA SER A 134 -11.98 -4.99 -5.39
C SER A 134 -12.99 -4.28 -6.30
N ARG A 135 -12.67 -4.16 -7.59
CA ARG A 135 -13.60 -3.56 -8.57
C ARG A 135 -14.68 -4.55 -8.95
N SER A 136 -15.88 -4.02 -9.24
CA SER A 136 -16.99 -4.84 -9.73
C SER A 136 -16.61 -5.58 -11.02
N PRO A 137 -17.00 -6.86 -11.19
CA PRO A 137 -16.75 -7.64 -12.41
C PRO A 137 -17.25 -6.98 -13.69
N GLU A 138 -18.25 -6.10 -13.58
CA GLU A 138 -18.79 -5.32 -14.68
C GLU A 138 -17.82 -4.31 -15.30
N ALA A 139 -16.76 -3.96 -14.58
CA ALA A 139 -15.76 -2.99 -15.05
C ALA A 139 -14.75 -3.59 -16.05
N ALA A 140 -14.64 -4.91 -16.13
CA ALA A 140 -13.74 -5.60 -17.06
C ALA A 140 -14.50 -6.71 -17.81
N PRO A 141 -14.98 -6.44 -19.02
CA PRO A 141 -15.85 -7.37 -19.78
C PRO A 141 -15.12 -8.63 -20.26
N ASP A 142 -13.81 -8.63 -20.31
CA ASP A 142 -13.02 -9.78 -20.74
C ASP A 142 -11.67 -9.88 -20.00
N ALA A 143 -11.01 -11.05 -20.15
CA ALA A 143 -9.74 -11.35 -19.50
C ALA A 143 -8.60 -10.40 -19.93
N TRP A 144 -8.64 -9.89 -21.16
CA TRP A 144 -7.64 -8.98 -21.68
C TRP A 144 -7.77 -7.58 -21.08
N ALA A 145 -9.01 -7.07 -20.96
CA ALA A 145 -9.28 -5.81 -20.27
C ALA A 145 -8.81 -5.88 -18.81
N TRP A 146 -9.08 -7.00 -18.14
CA TRP A 146 -8.67 -7.25 -16.77
C TRP A 146 -7.14 -7.27 -16.60
N LEU A 147 -6.44 -7.96 -17.52
CA LEU A 147 -4.98 -8.01 -17.52
C LEU A 147 -4.37 -6.63 -17.82
N ALA A 148 -4.94 -5.90 -18.76
CA ALA A 148 -4.50 -4.54 -19.09
C ALA A 148 -4.65 -3.59 -17.90
N ASP A 149 -5.76 -3.66 -17.17
CA ASP A 149 -6.01 -2.88 -15.96
C ASP A 149 -5.00 -3.24 -14.87
N LEU A 150 -4.74 -4.54 -14.66
CA LEU A 150 -3.76 -5.02 -13.69
C LEU A 150 -2.36 -4.48 -13.99
N VAL A 151 -1.92 -4.60 -15.26
CA VAL A 151 -0.58 -4.14 -15.68
C VAL A 151 -0.47 -2.61 -15.58
N ASN A 152 -1.47 -1.88 -16.03
CA ASN A 152 -1.49 -0.42 -15.96
C ASN A 152 -1.46 0.06 -14.51
N TYR A 153 -2.25 -0.56 -13.64
CA TYR A 153 -2.27 -0.22 -12.23
C TYR A 153 -0.95 -0.58 -11.55
N TRP A 154 -0.36 -1.74 -11.88
CA TRP A 154 0.93 -2.16 -11.36
C TRP A 154 2.06 -1.22 -11.78
N ILE A 155 2.14 -0.80 -13.04
CA ILE A 155 3.14 0.18 -13.50
C ILE A 155 2.98 1.48 -12.70
N GLY A 156 1.76 1.96 -12.56
CA GLY A 156 1.46 3.10 -11.70
C GLY A 156 1.91 2.87 -10.25
N ALA A 157 1.61 1.72 -9.66
CA ALA A 157 2.01 1.37 -8.30
C ALA A 157 3.54 1.26 -8.16
N LEU A 158 4.25 0.73 -9.15
CA LEU A 158 5.71 0.60 -9.15
C LEU A 158 6.39 1.97 -9.12
N ILE A 159 5.93 2.92 -9.96
CA ILE A 159 6.43 4.30 -9.96
C ILE A 159 6.22 4.99 -8.59
N ARG A 160 5.22 4.55 -7.84
CA ARG A 160 4.83 5.10 -6.52
C ARG A 160 5.69 4.60 -5.37
N VAL A 161 6.24 3.40 -5.50
CA VAL A 161 7.01 2.74 -4.43
C VAL A 161 8.50 3.03 -4.54
N LEU A 162 8.99 3.33 -5.74
CA LEU A 162 10.38 3.73 -6.03
C LEU A 162 10.58 5.23 -5.90
#